data_645894b323bb87721924438e26ff610f
#
_entry.id   645894b323bb87721924438e26ff610f
#
_cell.length_a   1.000
_cell.length_b   1.000
_cell.length_c   1.000
_cell.angle_alpha   90.00
_cell.angle_beta   90.00
_cell.angle_gamma   90.00
#
_symmetry.space_group_name_H-M   'P 1'
#
loop_
_entity.id
_entity.type
_entity.pdbx_description
1 polymer ?
#
loop_
_entity_poly.entity_id
_entity_poly.type
_entity_poly.pdbx_seq_one_letter_code
_entity_poly.pdbx_strand_id
1 'polypeptide(L)'
;MGADMLNLPEMRESDPWMGGTCHRFDFSGRQAWLVEPPEAAPGRPWFAVPEWPSAFPGRNGVRQLLSLGFTMVHLNLFGFYANPEAVGRMADFYRQLREWGFAEKGALIGMSLGGLYSFRFAQTHPECVSCIYADAPVCDLAFANSRSNLTPTADGIAKAYGAATLDQLRDHPLSPVNAFSRIAGSGIPILMLLGLDDIVVDPATNGSLLAERFTAAGGRITVNGRPSWGHHPHGLDDPAPIVRFILQNTIG
;
A
#
# COMPACT_ATOMS: atom_id res chain seq x y z
N MET A 1 8.52 5.69 -33.33
CA MET A 1 8.96 6.66 -32.30
C MET A 1 9.59 5.85 -31.21
N GLY A 2 10.90 6.02 -30.98
CA GLY A 2 11.65 5.21 -30.01
C GLY A 2 11.04 5.39 -28.63
N ALA A 3 10.89 4.30 -27.89
CA ALA A 3 10.57 4.34 -26.48
C ALA A 3 11.67 5.20 -25.82
N ASP A 4 11.30 6.35 -25.26
CA ASP A 4 12.20 7.09 -24.38
C ASP A 4 12.64 6.13 -23.27
N MET A 5 13.89 5.70 -23.35
CA MET A 5 14.47 4.91 -22.27
C MET A 5 14.39 5.76 -21.01
N LEU A 6 13.70 5.23 -19.99
CA LEU A 6 13.71 5.82 -18.68
C LEU A 6 15.16 6.09 -18.27
N ASN A 7 15.45 7.30 -17.86
CA ASN A 7 16.74 7.65 -17.28
C ASN A 7 16.77 7.14 -15.83
N LEU A 8 16.62 5.81 -15.69
CA LEU A 8 16.66 5.14 -14.41
C LEU A 8 18.06 5.19 -13.83
N PRO A 9 18.24 5.26 -12.52
CA PRO A 9 19.55 5.18 -11.88
C PRO A 9 20.25 3.88 -12.26
N GLU A 10 21.56 3.85 -12.11
CA GLU A 10 22.40 2.67 -12.41
C GLU A 10 21.81 1.45 -11.68
N MET A 11 21.22 0.55 -12.46
CA MET A 11 20.46 -0.59 -11.93
C MET A 11 21.44 -1.68 -11.53
N ARG A 12 21.24 -2.24 -10.32
CA ARG A 12 22.10 -3.31 -9.81
C ARG A 12 21.74 -4.67 -10.40
N GLU A 13 20.44 -4.93 -10.56
CA GLU A 13 19.92 -6.23 -11.01
C GLU A 13 18.66 -6.04 -11.84
N SER A 14 18.46 -6.89 -12.84
CA SER A 14 17.26 -6.92 -13.67
C SER A 14 16.89 -8.36 -13.98
N ASP A 15 15.71 -8.78 -13.51
CA ASP A 15 15.21 -10.14 -13.64
C ASP A 15 13.78 -10.18 -14.16
N PRO A 16 13.38 -11.22 -14.90
CA PRO A 16 11.97 -11.47 -15.22
C PRO A 16 11.17 -11.67 -13.93
N TRP A 17 10.06 -10.97 -13.78
CA TRP A 17 9.19 -11.14 -12.62
C TRP A 17 7.72 -10.87 -12.98
N MET A 18 6.83 -11.82 -12.68
CA MET A 18 5.37 -11.73 -12.86
C MET A 18 4.90 -11.32 -14.28
N GLY A 19 5.71 -11.58 -15.30
CA GLY A 19 5.41 -11.23 -16.69
C GLY A 19 5.97 -9.87 -17.13
N GLY A 20 6.66 -9.16 -16.24
CA GLY A 20 7.43 -7.94 -16.52
C GLY A 20 8.92 -8.14 -16.22
N THR A 21 9.68 -7.06 -16.23
CA THR A 21 11.09 -7.01 -15.85
C THR A 21 11.26 -6.21 -14.55
N CYS A 22 11.74 -6.86 -13.50
CA CYS A 22 12.00 -6.23 -12.21
C CYS A 22 13.40 -5.65 -12.20
N HIS A 23 13.52 -4.35 -12.01
CA HIS A 23 14.76 -3.61 -11.81
C HIS A 23 14.90 -3.27 -10.33
N ARG A 24 16.02 -3.68 -9.74
CA ARG A 24 16.37 -3.38 -8.35
C ARG A 24 17.54 -2.44 -8.30
N PHE A 25 17.39 -1.34 -7.59
CA PHE A 25 18.40 -0.28 -7.49
C PHE A 25 18.39 0.37 -6.11
N ASP A 26 19.43 1.13 -5.80
CA ASP A 26 19.46 1.96 -4.60
C ASP A 26 18.75 3.30 -4.87
N PHE A 27 17.83 3.65 -4.00
CA PHE A 27 17.23 4.97 -3.94
C PHE A 27 17.43 5.56 -2.55
N SER A 28 18.31 6.54 -2.44
CA SER A 28 18.64 7.24 -1.19
C SER A 28 18.99 6.29 -0.03
N GLY A 29 19.82 5.26 -0.30
CA GLY A 29 20.26 4.27 0.67
C GLY A 29 19.24 3.17 0.98
N ARG A 30 18.19 3.04 0.16
CA ARG A 30 17.17 2.00 0.30
C ARG A 30 16.99 1.24 -1.01
N GLN A 31 16.80 -0.08 -0.91
CA GLN A 31 16.48 -0.87 -2.10
C GLN A 31 15.12 -0.46 -2.64
N ALA A 32 15.07 -0.08 -3.91
CA ALA A 32 13.84 0.16 -4.64
C ALA A 32 13.65 -0.89 -5.73
N TRP A 33 12.40 -1.16 -6.06
CA TRP A 33 11.99 -1.98 -7.18
C TRP A 33 11.17 -1.15 -8.16
N LEU A 34 11.43 -1.34 -9.44
CA LEU A 34 10.58 -0.89 -10.52
C LEU A 34 10.38 -2.10 -11.44
N VAL A 35 9.12 -2.56 -11.55
CA VAL A 35 8.77 -3.66 -12.43
C VAL A 35 8.10 -3.10 -13.67
N GLU A 36 8.86 -3.07 -14.77
CA GLU A 36 8.33 -2.62 -16.05
C GLU A 36 7.41 -3.67 -16.66
N PRO A 37 6.24 -3.27 -17.18
CA PRO A 37 5.38 -4.15 -17.97
C PRO A 37 6.05 -4.50 -19.31
N PRO A 38 5.61 -5.58 -20.00
CA PRO A 38 6.08 -5.89 -21.35
C PRO A 38 5.84 -4.75 -22.35
N GLU A 39 4.73 -4.02 -22.18
CA GLU A 39 4.36 -2.84 -22.95
C GLU A 39 3.69 -1.85 -22.01
N ALA A 40 4.26 -0.65 -21.88
CA ALA A 40 3.72 0.37 -21.00
C ALA A 40 2.45 1.00 -21.58
N ALA A 41 1.41 1.13 -20.78
CA ALA A 41 0.19 1.83 -21.17
C ALA A 41 0.45 3.34 -21.34
N PRO A 42 -0.31 4.04 -22.19
CA PRO A 42 -0.23 5.49 -22.35
C PRO A 42 -0.36 6.21 -20.99
N GLY A 43 0.46 7.25 -20.79
CA GLY A 43 0.51 7.98 -19.54
C GLY A 43 1.27 7.26 -18.42
N ARG A 44 1.82 6.07 -18.67
CA ARG A 44 2.66 5.29 -17.76
C ARG A 44 2.05 5.16 -16.37
N PRO A 45 0.84 4.56 -16.26
CA PRO A 45 0.20 4.33 -14.98
C PRO A 45 1.05 3.40 -14.11
N TRP A 46 0.99 3.62 -12.79
CA TRP A 46 1.76 2.83 -11.85
C TRP A 46 0.95 2.48 -10.60
N PHE A 47 1.42 1.47 -9.89
CA PHE A 47 0.93 1.14 -8.57
C PHE A 47 2.10 0.79 -7.64
N ALA A 48 1.95 1.11 -6.37
CA ALA A 48 2.92 0.77 -5.35
C ALA A 48 2.42 -0.39 -4.47
N VAL A 49 3.36 -1.28 -4.10
CA VAL A 49 3.18 -2.26 -3.02
C VAL A 49 4.15 -1.87 -1.90
N PRO A 50 3.72 -1.09 -0.89
CA PRO A 50 4.62 -0.50 0.10
C PRO A 50 5.36 -1.51 0.97
N GLU A 51 4.72 -2.64 1.29
CA GLU A 51 5.32 -3.74 2.07
C GLU A 51 5.01 -5.08 1.40
N TRP A 52 5.89 -6.06 1.58
CA TRP A 52 5.71 -7.42 1.08
C TRP A 52 5.50 -7.52 -0.45
N PRO A 53 6.36 -6.90 -1.29
CA PRO A 53 6.12 -6.76 -2.73
C PRO A 53 5.98 -8.09 -3.47
N SER A 54 6.50 -9.18 -2.92
CA SER A 54 6.40 -10.53 -3.49
C SER A 54 5.35 -11.42 -2.82
N ALA A 55 4.59 -10.89 -1.83
CA ALA A 55 3.54 -11.67 -1.17
C ALA A 55 2.24 -11.67 -1.98
N PHE A 56 1.72 -12.85 -2.28
CA PHE A 56 0.44 -13.05 -2.97
C PHE A 56 0.24 -12.22 -4.26
N PRO A 57 1.27 -12.02 -5.13
CA PRO A 57 1.17 -11.06 -6.22
C PRO A 57 0.10 -11.45 -7.25
N GLY A 58 -0.11 -12.75 -7.49
CA GLY A 58 -1.19 -13.22 -8.38
C GLY A 58 -2.58 -12.92 -7.81
N ARG A 59 -2.78 -13.11 -6.52
CA ARG A 59 -4.06 -12.89 -5.82
C ARG A 59 -4.42 -11.40 -5.67
N ASN A 60 -3.41 -10.53 -5.65
CA ASN A 60 -3.58 -9.06 -5.59
C ASN A 60 -3.65 -8.41 -6.98
N GLY A 61 -3.67 -9.20 -8.05
CA GLY A 61 -3.82 -8.70 -9.42
C GLY A 61 -2.55 -8.10 -10.02
N VAL A 62 -1.38 -8.26 -9.39
CA VAL A 62 -0.12 -7.66 -9.84
C VAL A 62 0.23 -8.12 -11.26
N ARG A 63 0.11 -9.43 -11.55
CA ARG A 63 0.38 -9.98 -12.91
C ARG A 63 -0.53 -9.36 -13.96
N GLN A 64 -1.83 -9.23 -13.66
CA GLN A 64 -2.81 -8.66 -14.58
C GLN A 64 -2.56 -7.17 -14.79
N LEU A 65 -2.23 -6.40 -13.74
CA LEU A 65 -1.90 -4.98 -13.88
C LEU A 65 -0.65 -4.78 -14.74
N LEU A 66 0.40 -5.59 -14.56
CA LEU A 66 1.57 -5.59 -15.44
C LEU A 66 1.20 -5.89 -16.89
N SER A 67 0.36 -6.92 -17.14
CA SER A 67 -0.10 -7.26 -18.51
C SER A 67 -0.96 -6.17 -19.14
N LEU A 68 -1.54 -5.27 -18.35
CA LEU A 68 -2.31 -4.10 -18.78
C LEU A 68 -1.46 -2.82 -18.90
N GLY A 69 -0.14 -2.96 -18.77
CA GLY A 69 0.81 -1.86 -19.01
C GLY A 69 1.08 -0.97 -17.80
N PHE A 70 0.65 -1.36 -16.60
CA PHE A 70 1.00 -0.66 -15.36
C PHE A 70 2.41 -1.01 -14.93
N THR A 71 3.14 -0.06 -14.38
CA THR A 71 4.42 -0.29 -13.69
C THR A 71 4.18 -0.51 -12.21
N MET A 72 4.77 -1.58 -11.64
CA MET A 72 4.80 -1.75 -10.19
C MET A 72 6.02 -1.06 -9.59
N VAL A 73 5.86 -0.41 -8.45
CA VAL A 73 6.96 0.17 -7.69
C VAL A 73 6.94 -0.27 -6.22
N HIS A 74 8.13 -0.35 -5.63
CA HIS A 74 8.33 -0.63 -4.21
C HIS A 74 9.58 0.08 -3.71
N LEU A 75 9.53 0.63 -2.51
CA LEU A 75 10.68 1.13 -1.76
C LEU A 75 10.75 0.36 -0.44
N ASN A 76 11.87 -0.30 -0.19
CA ASN A 76 12.04 -1.09 1.04
C ASN A 76 12.22 -0.17 2.25
N LEU A 77 11.14 -0.02 2.99
CA LEU A 77 11.08 0.73 4.25
C LEU A 77 10.76 -0.20 5.44
N PHE A 78 11.13 -1.47 5.32
CA PHE A 78 10.93 -2.46 6.37
C PHE A 78 11.54 -1.97 7.71
N GLY A 79 10.76 -2.09 8.78
CA GLY A 79 11.16 -1.65 10.12
C GLY A 79 10.90 -0.17 10.44
N PHE A 80 10.42 0.63 9.48
CA PHE A 80 10.00 2.02 9.75
C PHE A 80 8.54 2.13 10.18
N TYR A 81 7.73 1.09 9.93
CA TYR A 81 6.31 1.02 10.33
C TYR A 81 5.50 2.28 9.96
N ALA A 82 5.73 2.79 8.76
CA ALA A 82 5.07 3.99 8.23
C ALA A 82 5.17 5.23 9.14
N ASN A 83 6.24 5.36 9.91
CA ASN A 83 6.51 6.56 10.70
C ASN A 83 6.72 7.79 9.79
N PRO A 84 6.80 9.03 10.33
CA PRO A 84 6.94 10.23 9.52
C PRO A 84 8.14 10.20 8.57
N GLU A 85 9.26 9.60 8.96
CA GLU A 85 10.44 9.45 8.10
C GLU A 85 10.13 8.56 6.89
N ALA A 86 9.49 7.40 7.10
CA ALA A 86 9.09 6.52 6.01
C ALA A 86 8.15 7.23 5.01
N VAL A 87 7.18 7.98 5.51
CA VAL A 87 6.25 8.75 4.66
C VAL A 87 6.99 9.79 3.82
N GLY A 88 7.97 10.49 4.41
CA GLY A 88 8.83 11.42 3.68
C GLY A 88 9.64 10.74 2.57
N ARG A 89 10.25 9.59 2.87
CA ARG A 89 11.01 8.80 1.88
C ARG A 89 10.11 8.28 0.74
N MET A 90 8.86 7.87 1.04
CA MET A 90 7.89 7.52 0.01
C MET A 90 7.57 8.72 -0.89
N ALA A 91 7.38 9.91 -0.30
CA ALA A 91 7.10 11.13 -1.06
C ALA A 91 8.25 11.49 -2.01
N ASP A 92 9.50 11.37 -1.55
CA ASP A 92 10.68 11.61 -2.38
C ASP A 92 10.75 10.62 -3.54
N PHE A 93 10.50 9.33 -3.28
CA PHE A 93 10.49 8.30 -4.31
C PHE A 93 9.37 8.53 -5.34
N TYR A 94 8.16 8.87 -4.91
CA TYR A 94 7.05 9.12 -5.82
C TYR A 94 7.22 10.43 -6.61
N ARG A 95 7.88 11.43 -6.04
CA ARG A 95 8.30 12.63 -6.80
C ARG A 95 9.27 12.25 -7.91
N GLN A 96 10.22 11.37 -7.63
CA GLN A 96 11.16 10.85 -8.62
C GLN A 96 10.46 10.09 -9.76
N LEU A 97 9.41 9.33 -9.47
CA LEU A 97 8.61 8.68 -10.53
C LEU A 97 8.02 9.72 -11.50
N ARG A 98 7.53 10.85 -11.00
CA ARG A 98 7.03 11.93 -11.85
C ARG A 98 8.13 12.53 -12.74
N GLU A 99 9.32 12.72 -12.18
CA GLU A 99 10.48 13.20 -12.96
C GLU A 99 10.89 12.19 -14.03
N TRP A 100 10.68 10.90 -13.82
CA TRP A 100 10.85 9.85 -14.83
C TRP A 100 9.67 9.74 -15.80
N GLY A 101 8.67 10.59 -15.72
CA GLY A 101 7.55 10.65 -16.67
C GLY A 101 6.41 9.67 -16.38
N PHE A 102 6.32 9.13 -15.16
CA PHE A 102 5.16 8.35 -14.74
C PHE A 102 3.94 9.24 -14.44
N ALA A 103 2.76 8.64 -14.45
CA ALA A 103 1.51 9.32 -14.10
C ALA A 103 1.61 10.07 -12.77
N GLU A 104 0.88 11.17 -12.65
CA GLU A 104 0.89 12.02 -11.45
C GLU A 104 0.43 11.28 -10.20
N LYS A 105 -0.55 10.39 -10.36
CA LYS A 105 -1.13 9.59 -9.28
C LYS A 105 -0.97 8.11 -9.56
N GLY A 106 -0.71 7.34 -8.51
CA GLY A 106 -0.67 5.90 -8.59
C GLY A 106 -1.62 5.22 -7.59
N ALA A 107 -1.93 3.95 -7.85
CA ALA A 107 -2.69 3.13 -6.93
C ALA A 107 -1.79 2.59 -5.81
N LEU A 108 -2.33 2.41 -4.62
CA LEU A 108 -1.64 1.76 -3.51
C LEU A 108 -2.27 0.39 -3.23
N ILE A 109 -1.46 -0.66 -3.19
CA ILE A 109 -1.86 -2.02 -2.83
C ILE A 109 -1.25 -2.34 -1.46
N GLY A 110 -2.06 -2.26 -0.41
CA GLY A 110 -1.60 -2.37 0.97
C GLY A 110 -2.16 -3.59 1.70
N MET A 111 -1.33 -4.63 1.87
CA MET A 111 -1.65 -5.79 2.69
C MET A 111 -1.11 -5.59 4.11
N SER A 112 -1.88 -5.91 5.14
CA SER A 112 -1.40 -5.89 6.54
C SER A 112 -0.72 -4.56 6.90
N LEU A 113 0.57 -4.58 7.28
CA LEU A 113 1.39 -3.37 7.48
C LEU A 113 1.50 -2.49 6.23
N GLY A 114 1.43 -3.07 5.03
CA GLY A 114 1.37 -2.30 3.78
C GLY A 114 0.14 -1.39 3.71
N GLY A 115 -0.96 -1.79 4.35
CA GLY A 115 -2.14 -0.95 4.56
C GLY A 115 -1.82 0.28 5.41
N LEU A 116 -1.06 0.10 6.51
CA LEU A 116 -0.60 1.22 7.34
C LEU A 116 0.20 2.23 6.51
N TYR A 117 1.18 1.77 5.71
CA TYR A 117 1.95 2.64 4.82
C TYR A 117 1.05 3.36 3.82
N SER A 118 0.10 2.66 3.20
CA SER A 118 -0.81 3.24 2.21
C SER A 118 -1.67 4.35 2.79
N PHE A 119 -2.29 4.11 3.94
CA PHE A 119 -3.11 5.11 4.61
C PHE A 119 -2.28 6.28 5.16
N ARG A 120 -1.14 6.00 5.80
CA ARG A 120 -0.25 7.04 6.31
C ARG A 120 0.26 7.95 5.20
N PHE A 121 0.63 7.37 4.05
CA PHE A 121 1.03 8.15 2.88
C PHE A 121 -0.12 9.01 2.34
N ALA A 122 -1.29 8.41 2.13
CA ALA A 122 -2.46 9.14 1.62
C ALA A 122 -2.97 10.24 2.56
N GLN A 123 -2.79 10.11 3.88
CA GLN A 123 -3.08 11.18 4.86
C GLN A 123 -2.23 12.43 4.61
N THR A 124 -1.00 12.25 4.14
CA THR A 124 -0.02 13.33 4.00
C THR A 124 0.05 13.83 2.56
N HIS A 125 -0.05 12.94 1.60
CA HIS A 125 0.12 13.17 0.16
C HIS A 125 -1.06 12.62 -0.67
N PRO A 126 -2.30 13.04 -0.41
CA PRO A 126 -3.46 12.57 -1.17
C PRO A 126 -3.39 12.91 -2.66
N GLU A 127 -2.65 13.97 -3.01
CA GLU A 127 -2.43 14.40 -4.39
C GLU A 127 -1.67 13.39 -5.26
N CYS A 128 -0.92 12.47 -4.63
CA CYS A 128 -0.15 11.42 -5.31
C CYS A 128 -0.92 10.10 -5.47
N VAL A 129 -2.13 9.98 -4.89
CA VAL A 129 -2.86 8.72 -4.79
C VAL A 129 -4.11 8.74 -5.65
N SER A 130 -4.26 7.76 -6.53
CA SER A 130 -5.46 7.57 -7.35
C SER A 130 -6.54 6.76 -6.60
N CYS A 131 -6.15 5.66 -5.98
CA CYS A 131 -7.01 4.80 -5.16
C CYS A 131 -6.18 3.94 -4.20
N ILE A 132 -6.85 3.34 -3.21
CA ILE A 132 -6.23 2.41 -2.27
C ILE A 132 -6.99 1.08 -2.33
N TYR A 133 -6.28 -0.01 -2.64
CA TYR A 133 -6.71 -1.36 -2.35
C TYR A 133 -6.01 -1.82 -1.08
N ALA A 134 -6.76 -2.17 -0.05
CA ALA A 134 -6.26 -2.60 1.25
C ALA A 134 -6.79 -4.00 1.60
N ASP A 135 -5.93 -4.91 2.07
CA ASP A 135 -6.32 -6.26 2.48
C ASP A 135 -5.83 -6.53 3.90
N ALA A 136 -6.75 -6.80 4.80
CA ALA A 136 -6.50 -6.98 6.24
C ALA A 136 -5.55 -5.89 6.80
N PRO A 137 -5.82 -4.59 6.51
CA PRO A 137 -4.87 -3.52 6.76
C PRO A 137 -4.70 -3.22 8.25
N VAL A 138 -3.47 -2.94 8.66
CA VAL A 138 -3.22 -2.27 9.94
C VAL A 138 -3.68 -0.83 9.84
N CYS A 139 -4.62 -0.45 10.71
CA CYS A 139 -5.21 0.88 10.76
C CYS A 139 -5.09 1.54 12.14
N ASP A 140 -4.69 0.78 13.15
CA ASP A 140 -4.36 1.26 14.49
C ASP A 140 -2.91 0.94 14.80
N LEU A 141 -2.13 1.91 15.27
CA LEU A 141 -0.73 1.69 15.65
C LEU A 141 -0.59 0.77 16.87
N ALA A 142 -1.62 0.67 17.70
CA ALA A 142 -1.68 -0.25 18.84
C ALA A 142 -2.29 -1.62 18.50
N PHE A 143 -2.30 -2.03 17.21
CA PHE A 143 -3.00 -3.24 16.74
C PHE A 143 -2.48 -4.56 17.28
N ALA A 144 -1.18 -4.66 17.58
CA ALA A 144 -0.54 -5.87 18.08
C ALA A 144 -0.91 -6.06 19.56
N ASN A 145 -1.92 -6.85 19.81
CA ASN A 145 -2.35 -7.20 21.17
C ASN A 145 -1.75 -8.54 21.63
N SER A 146 -1.99 -8.90 22.90
CA SER A 146 -1.51 -10.12 23.52
C SER A 146 -2.00 -11.43 22.89
N ARG A 147 -2.92 -11.39 21.93
CA ARG A 147 -3.44 -12.57 21.21
C ARG A 147 -2.60 -12.90 19.97
N SER A 148 -1.85 -11.94 19.45
CA SER A 148 -0.93 -12.15 18.34
C SER A 148 0.49 -12.32 18.90
N ASN A 149 1.20 -13.39 18.55
CA ASN A 149 2.62 -13.59 18.89
C ASN A 149 3.52 -12.58 18.11
N LEU A 150 3.12 -11.31 18.07
CA LEU A 150 3.75 -10.24 17.28
C LEU A 150 4.61 -9.31 18.16
N THR A 151 5.13 -9.81 19.30
CA THR A 151 5.96 -9.00 20.20
C THR A 151 7.08 -8.24 19.48
N PRO A 152 7.87 -8.83 18.57
CA PRO A 152 8.91 -8.08 17.86
C PRO A 152 8.37 -6.93 17.00
N THR A 153 7.20 -7.13 16.39
CA THR A 153 6.52 -6.08 15.60
C THR A 153 6.00 -4.97 16.50
N ALA A 154 5.40 -5.33 17.64
CA ALA A 154 4.90 -4.37 18.63
C ALA A 154 6.02 -3.47 19.16
N ASP A 155 7.15 -4.06 19.56
CA ASP A 155 8.33 -3.34 20.03
C ASP A 155 8.91 -2.43 18.93
N GLY A 156 8.94 -2.94 17.69
CA GLY A 156 9.40 -2.18 16.53
C GLY A 156 8.53 -0.95 16.26
N ILE A 157 7.20 -1.10 16.31
CA ILE A 157 6.26 0.02 16.14
C ILE A 157 6.43 1.04 17.26
N ALA A 158 6.43 0.60 18.53
CA ALA A 158 6.61 1.50 19.68
C ALA A 158 7.87 2.34 19.50
N LYS A 159 9.00 1.68 19.21
CA LYS A 159 10.29 2.35 18.95
C LYS A 159 10.22 3.33 17.77
N ALA A 160 9.59 2.94 16.67
CA ALA A 160 9.50 3.77 15.46
C ALA A 160 8.70 5.07 15.68
N TYR A 161 7.82 5.06 16.67
CA TYR A 161 7.01 6.23 17.07
C TYR A 161 7.49 6.88 18.39
N GLY A 162 8.65 6.50 18.89
CA GLY A 162 9.25 7.09 20.11
C GLY A 162 8.50 6.74 21.40
N ALA A 163 7.71 5.67 21.40
CA ALA A 163 6.99 5.18 22.56
C ALA A 163 7.79 4.09 23.28
N ALA A 164 7.64 3.97 24.59
CA ALA A 164 8.26 2.89 25.37
C ALA A 164 7.49 1.56 25.24
N THR A 165 6.18 1.64 25.03
CA THR A 165 5.30 0.48 24.84
C THR A 165 4.25 0.76 23.78
N LEU A 166 3.70 -0.32 23.20
CA LEU A 166 2.61 -0.21 22.24
C LEU A 166 1.35 0.45 22.82
N ASP A 167 1.07 0.23 24.11
CA ASP A 167 -0.10 0.81 24.80
C ASP A 167 -0.08 2.35 24.80
N GLN A 168 1.10 2.96 24.75
CA GLN A 168 1.24 4.42 24.63
C GLN A 168 0.81 4.94 23.25
N LEU A 169 0.64 4.06 22.28
CA LEU A 169 0.15 4.38 20.95
C LEU A 169 -1.37 4.21 20.79
N ARG A 170 -2.09 3.86 21.89
CA ARG A 170 -3.56 3.89 21.85
C ARG A 170 -4.03 5.29 21.50
N ASP A 171 -5.04 5.36 20.64
CA ASP A 171 -5.61 6.62 20.16
C ASP A 171 -4.59 7.58 19.53
N HIS A 172 -3.44 7.06 19.09
CA HIS A 172 -2.40 7.88 18.50
C HIS A 172 -2.95 8.68 17.30
N PRO A 173 -2.69 10.01 17.23
CA PRO A 173 -3.29 10.87 16.20
C PRO A 173 -2.86 10.52 14.77
N LEU A 174 -1.80 9.73 14.60
CA LEU A 174 -1.36 9.27 13.29
C LEU A 174 -1.93 7.89 12.91
N SER A 175 -2.64 7.18 13.80
CA SER A 175 -3.34 5.95 13.42
C SER A 175 -4.37 6.24 12.34
N PRO A 176 -4.43 5.45 11.24
CA PRO A 176 -5.42 5.65 10.19
C PRO A 176 -6.87 5.74 10.69
N VAL A 177 -7.23 4.96 11.72
CA VAL A 177 -8.56 5.03 12.36
C VAL A 177 -8.87 6.41 12.97
N ASN A 178 -7.87 7.23 13.27
CA ASN A 178 -8.02 8.56 13.86
C ASN A 178 -7.74 9.69 12.84
N ALA A 179 -6.91 9.46 11.84
CA ALA A 179 -6.40 10.47 10.90
C ALA A 179 -6.94 10.29 9.46
N PHE A 180 -8.16 9.83 9.29
CA PHE A 180 -8.77 9.50 7.99
C PHE A 180 -9.40 10.69 7.27
N SER A 181 -9.70 11.79 7.96
CA SER A 181 -10.53 12.89 7.44
C SER A 181 -9.96 13.52 6.16
N ARG A 182 -8.64 13.66 6.07
CA ARG A 182 -8.00 14.21 4.87
C ARG A 182 -8.16 13.30 3.65
N ILE A 183 -8.08 11.97 3.83
CA ILE A 183 -8.30 11.00 2.75
C ILE A 183 -9.78 11.03 2.35
N ALA A 184 -10.71 11.04 3.32
CA ALA A 184 -12.13 11.11 3.04
C ALA A 184 -12.49 12.38 2.23
N GLY A 185 -11.95 13.53 2.63
CA GLY A 185 -12.16 14.80 1.94
C GLY A 185 -11.48 14.92 0.58
N SER A 186 -10.47 14.11 0.29
CA SER A 186 -9.79 14.12 -1.01
C SER A 186 -10.53 13.35 -2.11
N GLY A 187 -11.54 12.56 -1.76
CA GLY A 187 -12.31 11.76 -2.69
C GLY A 187 -11.60 10.49 -3.17
N ILE A 188 -10.44 10.12 -2.59
CA ILE A 188 -9.72 8.88 -2.92
C ILE A 188 -10.61 7.68 -2.62
N PRO A 189 -10.95 6.84 -3.62
CA PRO A 189 -11.72 5.64 -3.40
C PRO A 189 -10.89 4.53 -2.76
N ILE A 190 -11.53 3.76 -1.88
CA ILE A 190 -10.91 2.63 -1.18
C ILE A 190 -11.70 1.36 -1.48
N LEU A 191 -10.99 0.28 -1.86
CA LEU A 191 -11.48 -1.09 -1.82
C LEU A 191 -10.78 -1.80 -0.67
N MET A 192 -11.56 -2.34 0.27
CA MET A 192 -11.01 -3.02 1.44
C MET A 192 -11.52 -4.45 1.54
N LEU A 193 -10.61 -5.41 1.67
CA LEU A 193 -10.91 -6.79 2.00
C LEU A 193 -10.59 -7.05 3.47
N LEU A 194 -11.49 -7.75 4.16
CA LEU A 194 -11.33 -8.10 5.58
C LEU A 194 -11.61 -9.59 5.78
N GLY A 195 -10.71 -10.30 6.43
CA GLY A 195 -11.00 -11.59 7.02
C GLY A 195 -11.73 -11.36 8.35
N LEU A 196 -12.98 -11.84 8.48
CA LEU A 196 -13.76 -11.55 9.69
C LEU A 196 -13.30 -12.36 10.91
N ASP A 197 -12.53 -13.43 10.68
CA ASP A 197 -11.91 -14.25 11.74
C ASP A 197 -10.40 -13.97 11.88
N ASP A 198 -9.94 -12.79 11.42
CA ASP A 198 -8.54 -12.37 11.53
C ASP A 198 -8.16 -12.09 12.99
N ILE A 199 -7.29 -12.95 13.54
CA ILE A 199 -6.74 -12.80 14.90
C ILE A 199 -5.39 -12.10 14.94
N VAL A 200 -4.79 -11.80 13.78
CA VAL A 200 -3.50 -11.11 13.66
C VAL A 200 -3.71 -9.60 13.62
N VAL A 201 -4.58 -9.15 12.75
CA VAL A 201 -5.03 -7.76 12.65
C VAL A 201 -6.54 -7.75 12.82
N ASP A 202 -6.98 -7.63 14.07
CA ASP A 202 -8.40 -7.66 14.42
C ASP A 202 -9.18 -6.61 13.61
N PRO A 203 -10.09 -7.02 12.71
CA PRO A 203 -10.84 -6.09 11.89
C PRO A 203 -11.68 -5.11 12.70
N ALA A 204 -12.18 -5.49 13.88
CA ALA A 204 -13.03 -4.66 14.71
C ALA A 204 -12.32 -3.39 15.21
N THR A 205 -11.00 -3.46 15.43
CA THR A 205 -10.19 -2.33 15.89
C THR A 205 -9.38 -1.68 14.76
N ASN A 206 -9.35 -2.28 13.57
CA ASN A 206 -8.61 -1.81 12.41
C ASN A 206 -9.53 -1.50 11.23
N GLY A 207 -9.62 -2.40 10.26
CA GLY A 207 -10.28 -2.12 8.99
C GLY A 207 -11.77 -1.80 9.11
N SER A 208 -12.54 -2.52 9.96
CA SER A 208 -13.97 -2.24 10.15
C SER A 208 -14.19 -0.89 10.83
N LEU A 209 -13.41 -0.58 11.86
CA LEU A 209 -13.48 0.72 12.55
C LEU A 209 -13.12 1.88 11.61
N LEU A 210 -12.06 1.72 10.81
CA LEU A 210 -11.71 2.72 9.81
C LEU A 210 -12.84 2.91 8.80
N ALA A 211 -13.42 1.82 8.28
CA ALA A 211 -14.48 1.87 7.29
C ALA A 211 -15.75 2.57 7.81
N GLU A 212 -16.14 2.29 9.06
CA GLU A 212 -17.24 2.97 9.73
C GLU A 212 -17.02 4.48 9.81
N ARG A 213 -15.87 4.89 10.37
CA ARG A 213 -15.50 6.31 10.53
C ARG A 213 -15.36 7.03 9.20
N PHE A 214 -14.74 6.36 8.22
CA PHE A 214 -14.53 6.88 6.88
C PHE A 214 -15.85 7.13 6.14
N THR A 215 -16.79 6.18 6.23
CA THR A 215 -18.15 6.30 5.67
C THR A 215 -18.93 7.44 6.34
N ALA A 216 -18.87 7.53 7.67
CA ALA A 216 -19.51 8.62 8.42
C ALA A 216 -18.99 10.01 8.03
N ALA A 217 -17.72 10.09 7.60
CA ALA A 217 -17.10 11.32 7.08
C ALA A 217 -17.39 11.58 5.58
N GLY A 218 -18.24 10.78 4.93
CA GLY A 218 -18.56 10.91 3.51
C GLY A 218 -17.49 10.36 2.56
N GLY A 219 -16.53 9.58 3.06
CA GLY A 219 -15.48 8.97 2.24
C GLY A 219 -15.99 7.82 1.36
N ARG A 220 -15.33 7.60 0.23
CA ARG A 220 -15.67 6.56 -0.76
C ARG A 220 -14.96 5.25 -0.42
N ILE A 221 -15.63 4.34 0.26
CA ILE A 221 -15.08 3.03 0.63
C ILE A 221 -16.04 1.90 0.29
N THR A 222 -15.51 0.82 -0.29
CA THR A 222 -16.21 -0.45 -0.50
C THR A 222 -15.50 -1.51 0.35
N VAL A 223 -16.24 -2.16 1.24
CA VAL A 223 -15.71 -3.22 2.10
C VAL A 223 -16.26 -4.56 1.67
N ASN A 224 -15.38 -5.53 1.51
CA ASN A 224 -15.71 -6.94 1.30
C ASN A 224 -15.24 -7.74 2.53
N GLY A 225 -16.15 -7.98 3.46
CA GLY A 225 -15.93 -8.86 4.61
C GLY A 225 -16.08 -10.31 4.22
N ARG A 226 -15.10 -11.14 4.53
CA ARG A 226 -15.04 -12.57 4.20
C ARG A 226 -15.22 -13.39 5.48
N PRO A 227 -16.42 -13.95 5.73
CA PRO A 227 -16.64 -14.85 6.85
C PRO A 227 -15.70 -16.07 6.78
N SER A 228 -15.25 -16.55 7.93
CA SER A 228 -14.34 -17.70 8.06
C SER A 228 -12.96 -17.52 7.43
N TRP A 229 -12.56 -16.28 7.12
CA TRP A 229 -11.20 -15.95 6.67
C TRP A 229 -10.42 -15.30 7.80
N GLY A 230 -9.20 -15.79 8.00
CA GLY A 230 -8.20 -15.16 8.88
C GLY A 230 -7.36 -14.12 8.13
N HIS A 231 -6.13 -13.92 8.65
CA HIS A 231 -5.19 -12.96 8.07
C HIS A 231 -4.67 -13.36 6.68
N HIS A 232 -4.51 -14.64 6.43
CA HIS A 232 -4.00 -15.21 5.19
C HIS A 232 -4.98 -16.23 4.59
N PRO A 233 -4.92 -16.42 3.23
CA PRO A 233 -4.12 -15.69 2.24
C PRO A 233 -4.71 -14.32 1.91
N HIS A 234 -3.86 -13.33 1.58
CA HIS A 234 -4.30 -12.04 1.05
C HIS A 234 -4.78 -12.17 -0.40
N GLY A 235 -5.59 -11.18 -0.83
CA GLY A 235 -6.13 -11.11 -2.18
C GLY A 235 -7.30 -12.06 -2.42
N LEU A 236 -7.64 -12.24 -3.68
CA LEU A 236 -8.74 -13.08 -4.14
C LEU A 236 -8.22 -14.22 -5.03
N ASP A 237 -8.92 -15.35 -5.09
CA ASP A 237 -8.62 -16.43 -6.03
C ASP A 237 -8.78 -15.93 -7.49
N ASP A 238 -9.83 -15.13 -7.74
CA ASP A 238 -9.96 -14.32 -8.94
C ASP A 238 -9.73 -12.85 -8.59
N PRO A 239 -8.58 -12.26 -8.96
CA PRO A 239 -8.26 -10.86 -8.66
C PRO A 239 -8.98 -9.85 -9.56
N ALA A 240 -9.80 -10.26 -10.51
CA ALA A 240 -10.49 -9.37 -11.45
C ALA A 240 -11.25 -8.20 -10.78
N PRO A 241 -11.92 -8.35 -9.61
CA PRO A 241 -12.53 -7.23 -8.91
C PRO A 241 -11.52 -6.17 -8.46
N ILE A 242 -10.34 -6.59 -7.99
CA ILE A 242 -9.25 -5.70 -7.55
C ILE A 242 -8.69 -4.94 -8.76
N VAL A 243 -8.37 -5.67 -9.82
CA VAL A 243 -7.83 -5.09 -11.06
C VAL A 243 -8.81 -4.07 -11.64
N ARG A 244 -10.08 -4.43 -11.74
CA ARG A 244 -11.14 -3.52 -12.24
C ARG A 244 -11.23 -2.25 -11.41
N PHE A 245 -11.19 -2.37 -10.08
CA PHE A 245 -11.21 -1.22 -9.19
C PHE A 245 -10.03 -0.28 -9.46
N ILE A 246 -8.82 -0.81 -9.58
CA ILE A 246 -7.61 -0.02 -9.84
C ILE A 246 -7.70 0.65 -11.21
N LEU A 247 -8.09 -0.09 -12.27
CA LEU A 247 -8.25 0.47 -13.62
C LEU A 247 -9.22 1.65 -13.65
N GLN A 248 -10.40 1.50 -13.06
CA GLN A 248 -11.44 2.52 -13.06
C GLN A 248 -11.05 3.81 -12.34
N ASN A 249 -10.07 3.74 -11.45
CA ASN A 249 -9.68 4.87 -10.61
C ASN A 249 -8.28 5.42 -10.93
N THR A 250 -7.57 4.82 -11.90
CA THR A 250 -6.21 5.28 -12.27
C THR A 250 -6.12 5.75 -13.73
N ILE A 251 -6.90 5.19 -14.65
CA ILE A 251 -6.85 5.50 -16.09
C ILE A 251 -8.13 6.26 -16.53
N GLY A 252 -9.01 6.63 -15.61
CA GLY A 252 -10.26 7.33 -15.90
C GLY A 252 -10.07 8.81 -16.15
#